data_6a457231371f92cf715e0ec4a96711a0
#
_entry.id   6a457231371f92cf715e0ec4a96711a0
#
_cell.length_a   1.000
_cell.length_b   1.000
_cell.length_c   1.000
_cell.angle_alpha   90.00
_cell.angle_beta   90.00
_cell.angle_gamma   90.00
#
_symmetry.space_group_name_H-M   'P 1'
#
loop_
_entity.id
_entity.type
_entity.pdbx_description
1 polymer ?
#
loop_
_entity_poly.entity_id
_entity_poly.type
_entity_poly.pdbx_seq_one_letter_code
_entity_poly.pdbx_strand_id
1 'polypeptide(L)'
;MIAMIVGYIIGIIAIPKYISQEKALACCATLGVILSICTVMLPGDTSIWCLTLLSLANSLMWPAIFPLAIFGLGRHTKTGSALLIMAIAGGALLPMLYGSLTTSMGYQGAYWMMLPCYLFILYFAVAGHRVGIKHLYKK
;
A
#
# COMPACT_ATOMS: atom_id res chain seq x y z
N MET A 1 -13.26 -9.45 -1.67
CA MET A 1 -12.58 -10.15 -2.79
C MET A 1 -12.90 -9.54 -4.15
N ILE A 2 -14.17 -9.37 -4.54
CA ILE A 2 -14.55 -8.79 -5.85
C ILE A 2 -13.91 -7.42 -6.09
N ALA A 3 -13.95 -6.52 -5.11
CA ALA A 3 -13.32 -5.19 -5.19
C ALA A 3 -11.81 -5.24 -5.47
N MET A 4 -11.08 -6.21 -4.91
CA MET A 4 -9.65 -6.41 -5.18
C MET A 4 -9.41 -6.85 -6.62
N ILE A 5 -10.22 -7.78 -7.14
CA ILE A 5 -10.10 -8.27 -8.52
C ILE A 5 -10.35 -7.13 -9.50
N VAL A 6 -11.42 -6.37 -9.28
CA VAL A 6 -11.75 -5.19 -10.10
C VAL A 6 -10.62 -4.16 -10.06
N GLY A 7 -10.11 -3.85 -8.87
CA GLY A 7 -8.97 -2.93 -8.70
C GLY A 7 -7.71 -3.41 -9.44
N TYR A 8 -7.42 -4.71 -9.40
CA TYR A 8 -6.30 -5.30 -10.09
C TYR A 8 -6.40 -5.17 -11.62
N ILE A 9 -7.58 -5.46 -12.17
CA ILE A 9 -7.85 -5.32 -13.62
C ILE A 9 -7.69 -3.85 -14.05
N ILE A 10 -8.29 -2.92 -13.30
CA ILE A 10 -8.15 -1.49 -13.56
C ILE A 10 -6.69 -1.07 -13.51
N GLY A 11 -5.92 -1.57 -12.54
CA GLY A 11 -4.52 -1.24 -12.38
C GLY A 11 -3.63 -1.73 -13.52
N ILE A 12 -3.82 -2.95 -13.98
CA ILE A 12 -3.07 -3.50 -15.12
C ILE A 12 -3.29 -2.66 -16.38
N ILE A 13 -4.50 -2.15 -16.57
CA ILE A 13 -4.85 -1.34 -17.75
C ILE A 13 -4.35 0.10 -17.58
N ALA A 14 -4.48 0.68 -16.39
CA ALA A 14 -4.23 2.10 -16.14
C ALA A 14 -2.76 2.44 -15.93
N ILE A 15 -2.03 1.61 -15.18
CA ILE A 15 -0.65 1.92 -14.74
C ILE A 15 0.33 2.04 -15.90
N PRO A 16 0.45 1.12 -16.88
CA PRO A 16 1.44 1.32 -17.93
C PRO A 16 1.01 2.35 -18.97
N LYS A 17 -0.30 2.61 -19.14
CA LYS A 17 -0.80 3.37 -20.30
C LYS A 17 -1.14 4.82 -20.00
N TYR A 18 -1.66 5.12 -18.79
CA TYR A 18 -2.22 6.44 -18.47
C TYR A 18 -1.56 7.11 -17.27
N ILE A 19 -1.06 6.33 -16.30
CA ILE A 19 -0.58 6.87 -15.03
C ILE A 19 0.78 6.24 -14.71
N SER A 20 1.77 7.08 -14.31
CA SER A 20 3.05 6.56 -13.82
C SER A 20 2.86 5.79 -12.51
N GLN A 21 3.69 4.76 -12.31
CA GLN A 21 3.64 3.91 -11.11
C GLN A 21 3.74 4.73 -9.81
N GLU A 22 4.60 5.76 -9.81
CA GLU A 22 4.78 6.69 -8.67
C GLU A 22 3.47 7.40 -8.32
N LYS A 23 2.78 7.95 -9.32
CA LYS A 23 1.52 8.69 -9.13
C LYS A 23 0.39 7.76 -8.71
N ALA A 24 0.31 6.57 -9.33
CA ALA A 24 -0.68 5.56 -8.96
C ALA A 24 -0.49 5.13 -7.51
N LEU A 25 0.74 4.84 -7.09
CA LEU A 25 1.06 4.47 -5.72
C LEU A 25 0.74 5.59 -4.73
N ALA A 26 1.11 6.85 -5.04
CA ALA A 26 0.81 8.00 -4.19
C ALA A 26 -0.71 8.21 -4.05
N CYS A 27 -1.47 8.09 -5.13
CA CYS A 27 -2.93 8.19 -5.11
C CYS A 27 -3.55 7.08 -4.23
N CYS A 28 -3.16 5.82 -4.45
CA CYS A 28 -3.66 4.69 -3.65
C CYS A 28 -3.27 4.81 -2.18
N ALA A 29 -2.05 5.25 -1.87
CA ALA A 29 -1.60 5.45 -0.49
C ALA A 29 -2.37 6.59 0.19
N THR A 30 -2.62 7.71 -0.51
CA THR A 30 -3.43 8.82 0.02
C THR A 30 -4.87 8.38 0.28
N LEU A 31 -5.49 7.65 -0.65
CA LEU A 31 -6.79 7.05 -0.44
C LEU A 31 -6.79 6.08 0.73
N GLY A 32 -5.73 5.28 0.87
CA GLY A 32 -5.53 4.36 2.00
C GLY A 32 -5.53 5.08 3.35
N VAL A 33 -4.80 6.19 3.47
CA VAL A 33 -4.80 7.03 4.68
C VAL A 33 -6.19 7.56 4.99
N ILE A 34 -6.86 8.18 4.00
CA ILE A 34 -8.19 8.78 4.18
C ILE A 34 -9.20 7.71 4.60
N LEU A 35 -9.26 6.61 3.85
CA LEU A 35 -10.22 5.53 4.12
C LEU A 35 -9.94 4.80 5.44
N SER A 36 -8.68 4.67 5.84
CA SER A 36 -8.32 4.12 7.14
C SER A 36 -8.85 4.98 8.29
N ILE A 37 -8.70 6.30 8.19
CA ILE A 37 -9.26 7.25 9.17
C ILE A 37 -10.80 7.16 9.17
N CYS A 38 -11.42 7.18 7.99
CA CYS A 38 -12.87 7.05 7.86
C CYS A 38 -13.40 5.75 8.48
N THR A 39 -12.70 4.63 8.27
CA THR A 39 -13.07 3.33 8.84
C THR A 39 -13.13 3.37 10.36
N VAL A 40 -12.20 4.09 11.00
CA VAL A 40 -12.16 4.20 12.46
C VAL A 40 -13.18 5.19 13.01
N MET A 41 -13.44 6.29 12.30
CA MET A 41 -14.28 7.36 12.79
C MET A 41 -15.79 7.17 12.49
N LEU A 42 -16.13 6.44 11.43
CA LEU A 42 -17.52 6.26 11.00
C LEU A 42 -18.09 4.96 11.57
N PRO A 43 -19.30 5.01 12.19
CA PRO A 43 -19.95 3.83 12.76
C PRO A 43 -20.67 2.98 11.72
N GLY A 44 -20.86 1.70 12.05
CA GLY A 44 -21.78 0.79 11.36
C GLY A 44 -21.43 0.49 9.91
N ASP A 45 -22.44 0.48 9.05
CA ASP A 45 -22.35 0.04 7.66
C ASP A 45 -21.40 0.90 6.81
N THR A 46 -21.25 2.18 7.13
CA THR A 46 -20.36 3.09 6.42
C THR A 46 -18.89 2.66 6.54
N SER A 47 -18.50 2.13 7.71
CA SER A 47 -17.16 1.58 7.93
C SER A 47 -16.88 0.39 7.00
N ILE A 48 -17.88 -0.47 6.76
CA ILE A 48 -17.78 -1.63 5.86
C ILE A 48 -17.53 -1.18 4.41
N TRP A 49 -18.22 -0.14 3.96
CA TRP A 49 -17.99 0.43 2.63
C TRP A 49 -16.60 1.04 2.50
N CYS A 50 -16.10 1.73 3.53
CA CYS A 50 -14.72 2.24 3.55
C CYS A 50 -13.71 1.10 3.46
N LEU A 51 -13.90 -0.02 4.15
CA LEU A 51 -13.06 -1.21 4.05
C LEU A 51 -13.08 -1.84 2.65
N THR A 52 -14.23 -1.86 2.01
CA THR A 52 -14.35 -2.38 0.64
C THR A 52 -13.56 -1.52 -0.35
N LEU A 53 -13.67 -0.20 -0.24
CA LEU A 53 -12.88 0.74 -1.05
C LEU A 53 -11.38 0.66 -0.72
N LEU A 54 -11.03 0.45 0.54
CA LEU A 54 -9.66 0.25 0.98
C LEU A 54 -9.04 -0.99 0.34
N SER A 55 -9.81 -2.07 0.19
CA SER A 55 -9.38 -3.29 -0.50
C SER A 55 -9.06 -3.02 -1.97
N LEU A 56 -9.83 -2.14 -2.62
CA LEU A 56 -9.57 -1.71 -4.01
C LEU A 56 -8.25 -0.91 -4.10
N ALA A 57 -8.01 0.03 -3.20
CA ALA A 57 -6.76 0.79 -3.15
C ALA A 57 -5.55 -0.13 -2.90
N ASN A 58 -5.68 -1.10 -1.99
CA ASN A 58 -4.61 -2.06 -1.66
C ASN A 58 -4.23 -2.96 -2.83
N SER A 59 -5.17 -3.30 -3.72
CA SER A 59 -4.90 -4.19 -4.85
C SER A 59 -3.83 -3.68 -5.79
N LEU A 60 -3.69 -2.36 -5.90
CA LEU A 60 -2.74 -1.68 -6.78
C LEU A 60 -1.38 -1.41 -6.14
N MET A 61 -1.30 -1.44 -4.82
CA MET A 61 -0.08 -1.05 -4.10
C MET A 61 1.10 -1.97 -4.39
N TRP A 62 0.90 -3.29 -4.32
CA TRP A 62 1.98 -4.24 -4.51
C TRP A 62 2.57 -4.21 -5.92
N PRO A 63 1.78 -4.26 -7.01
CA PRO A 63 2.29 -4.13 -8.37
C PRO A 63 3.02 -2.82 -8.64
N ALA A 64 2.69 -1.75 -7.92
CA ALA A 64 3.35 -0.47 -8.08
C ALA A 64 4.62 -0.34 -7.23
N ILE A 65 4.62 -0.87 -6.00
CA ILE A 65 5.78 -0.79 -5.08
C ILE A 65 6.95 -1.61 -5.61
N PHE A 66 6.72 -2.83 -6.08
CA PHE A 66 7.78 -3.77 -6.43
C PHE A 66 8.71 -3.22 -7.53
N PRO A 67 8.22 -2.77 -8.69
CA PRO A 67 9.08 -2.20 -9.73
C PRO A 67 9.78 -0.92 -9.29
N LEU A 68 9.11 -0.05 -8.51
CA LEU A 68 9.70 1.18 -8.00
C LEU A 68 10.84 0.91 -7.02
N ALA A 69 10.70 -0.10 -6.17
CA ALA A 69 11.70 -0.43 -5.17
C ALA A 69 12.96 -1.07 -5.76
N ILE A 70 12.85 -1.81 -6.87
CA ILE A 70 14.00 -2.41 -7.54
C ILE A 70 14.60 -1.52 -8.64
N PHE A 71 13.94 -0.40 -8.97
CA PHE A 71 14.41 0.51 -10.00
C PHE A 71 15.77 1.11 -9.66
N GLY A 72 16.71 1.08 -10.61
CA GLY A 72 18.03 1.66 -10.45
C GLY A 72 19.04 0.86 -9.61
N LEU A 73 18.66 -0.32 -9.08
CA LEU A 73 19.57 -1.16 -8.28
C LEU A 73 20.68 -1.86 -9.13
N GLY A 74 20.53 -1.95 -10.45
CA GLY A 74 21.50 -2.57 -11.34
C GLY A 74 21.88 -3.99 -10.88
N ARG A 75 23.16 -4.23 -10.58
CA ARG A 75 23.66 -5.55 -10.12
C ARG A 75 23.07 -6.02 -8.80
N HIS A 76 22.52 -5.12 -7.98
CA HIS A 76 21.91 -5.44 -6.68
C HIS A 76 20.42 -5.77 -6.76
N THR A 77 19.84 -5.78 -7.97
CA THR A 77 18.41 -6.08 -8.16
C THR A 77 18.01 -7.43 -7.56
N LYS A 78 18.84 -8.47 -7.70
CA LYS A 78 18.58 -9.79 -7.12
C LYS A 78 18.45 -9.73 -5.59
N THR A 79 19.38 -9.07 -4.94
CA THR A 79 19.37 -8.90 -3.47
C THR A 79 18.19 -8.03 -3.03
N GLY A 80 17.92 -6.93 -3.72
CA GLY A 80 16.79 -6.05 -3.44
C GLY A 80 15.44 -6.78 -3.57
N SER A 81 15.27 -7.56 -4.64
CA SER A 81 14.06 -8.37 -4.82
C SER A 81 13.90 -9.43 -3.74
N ALA A 82 15.00 -10.10 -3.34
CA ALA A 82 14.97 -11.08 -2.27
C ALA A 82 14.54 -10.45 -0.93
N LEU A 83 15.07 -9.27 -0.58
CA LEU A 83 14.68 -8.54 0.62
C LEU A 83 13.22 -8.11 0.60
N LEU A 84 12.70 -7.66 -0.55
CA LEU A 84 11.28 -7.33 -0.72
C LEU A 84 10.39 -8.55 -0.52
N ILE A 85 10.76 -9.69 -1.08
CA ILE A 85 10.01 -10.95 -0.90
C ILE A 85 10.05 -11.38 0.56
N MET A 86 11.19 -11.26 1.24
CA MET A 86 11.29 -11.54 2.67
C MET A 86 10.39 -10.61 3.51
N ALA A 87 10.21 -9.37 3.08
CA ALA A 87 9.30 -8.41 3.74
C ALA A 87 7.82 -8.84 3.66
N ILE A 88 7.43 -9.74 2.74
CA ILE A 88 6.09 -10.35 2.71
C ILE A 88 5.79 -11.11 4.02
N ALA A 89 6.80 -11.58 4.74
CA ALA A 89 6.63 -12.16 6.06
C ALA A 89 5.92 -11.20 7.05
N GLY A 90 6.07 -9.88 6.87
CA GLY A 90 5.28 -8.87 7.58
C GLY A 90 3.77 -9.02 7.39
N GLY A 91 3.35 -9.56 6.24
CA GLY A 91 1.95 -9.90 5.96
C GLY A 91 1.36 -10.96 6.89
N ALA A 92 2.18 -11.76 7.56
CA ALA A 92 1.72 -12.68 8.60
C ALA A 92 1.70 -12.01 9.99
N LEU A 93 2.66 -11.14 10.28
CA LEU A 93 2.77 -10.46 11.58
C LEU A 93 1.67 -9.42 11.80
N LEU A 94 1.33 -8.64 10.78
CA LEU A 94 0.31 -7.58 10.90
C LEU A 94 -1.09 -8.13 11.24
N PRO A 95 -1.61 -9.20 10.61
CA PRO A 95 -2.87 -9.80 11.02
C PRO A 95 -2.85 -10.37 12.43
N MET A 96 -1.73 -10.91 12.90
CA MET A 96 -1.58 -11.38 14.29
C MET A 96 -1.68 -10.22 15.28
N LEU A 97 -0.97 -9.12 15.01
CA LEU A 97 -1.06 -7.91 15.82
C LEU A 97 -2.48 -7.33 15.80
N TYR A 98 -3.12 -7.26 14.64
CA TYR A 98 -4.50 -6.84 14.52
C TYR A 98 -5.42 -7.70 15.39
N GLY A 99 -5.30 -9.04 15.29
CA GLY A 99 -6.08 -9.97 16.10
C GLY A 99 -5.90 -9.75 17.62
N SER A 100 -4.69 -9.48 18.07
CA SER A 100 -4.43 -9.17 19.48
C SER A 100 -5.02 -7.82 19.92
N LEU A 101 -5.00 -6.81 19.05
CA LEU A 101 -5.56 -5.49 19.33
C LEU A 101 -7.08 -5.50 19.33
N THR A 102 -7.73 -6.36 18.55
CA THR A 102 -9.20 -6.46 18.53
C THR A 102 -9.79 -6.89 19.87
N THR A 103 -9.04 -7.65 20.67
CA THR A 103 -9.49 -8.07 22.01
C THR A 103 -9.53 -6.93 23.02
N SER A 104 -8.68 -5.90 22.84
CA SER A 104 -8.57 -4.76 23.76
C SER A 104 -9.31 -3.51 23.28
N MET A 105 -9.30 -3.25 21.97
CA MET A 105 -9.81 -2.00 21.38
C MET A 105 -11.01 -2.21 20.46
N GLY A 106 -11.45 -3.46 20.27
CA GLY A 106 -12.48 -3.83 19.31
C GLY A 106 -12.00 -3.81 17.86
N TYR A 107 -12.82 -4.35 16.96
CA TYR A 107 -12.45 -4.51 15.54
C TYR A 107 -12.12 -3.17 14.85
N GLN A 108 -12.91 -2.15 15.15
CA GLN A 108 -12.78 -0.83 14.53
C GLN A 108 -11.56 -0.07 15.09
N GLY A 109 -11.36 -0.11 16.42
CA GLY A 109 -10.22 0.54 17.06
C GLY A 109 -8.87 -0.06 16.65
N ALA A 110 -8.81 -1.37 16.40
CA ALA A 110 -7.59 -2.04 15.97
C ALA A 110 -7.09 -1.56 14.59
N TYR A 111 -7.96 -0.97 13.76
CA TYR A 111 -7.57 -0.39 12.47
C TYR A 111 -6.62 0.81 12.57
N TRP A 112 -6.49 1.44 13.75
CA TRP A 112 -5.49 2.49 13.96
C TRP A 112 -4.06 2.05 13.62
N MET A 113 -3.75 0.76 13.78
CA MET A 113 -2.44 0.23 13.42
C MET A 113 -2.13 0.29 11.92
N MET A 114 -3.16 0.40 11.06
CA MET A 114 -2.95 0.51 9.62
C MET A 114 -2.50 1.91 9.19
N LEU A 115 -2.81 2.93 9.97
CA LEU A 115 -2.48 4.32 9.65
C LEU A 115 -0.97 4.55 9.46
N PRO A 116 -0.08 4.14 10.40
CA PRO A 116 1.36 4.29 10.19
C PRO A 116 1.87 3.50 8.98
N CYS A 117 1.27 2.37 8.64
CA CYS A 117 1.64 1.59 7.45
C CYS A 117 1.33 2.38 6.16
N TYR A 118 0.14 2.98 6.06
CA TYR A 118 -0.22 3.80 4.90
C TYR A 118 0.60 5.08 4.80
N LEU A 119 0.92 5.71 5.92
CA LEU A 119 1.81 6.88 5.95
C LEU A 119 3.22 6.52 5.47
N PHE A 120 3.73 5.36 5.85
CA PHE A 120 5.02 4.87 5.36
C PHE A 120 5.00 4.61 3.84
N ILE A 121 3.94 3.99 3.33
CA ILE A 121 3.77 3.75 1.88
C ILE A 121 3.67 5.08 1.14
N LEU A 122 2.94 6.05 1.68
CA LEU A 122 2.82 7.39 1.10
C LEU A 122 4.18 8.10 1.07
N TYR A 123 4.94 8.05 2.15
CA TYR A 123 6.30 8.59 2.19
C TYR A 123 7.19 7.93 1.12
N PHE A 124 7.13 6.60 0.99
CA PHE A 124 7.87 5.87 -0.05
C PHE A 124 7.45 6.31 -1.45
N ALA A 125 6.16 6.45 -1.71
CA ALA A 125 5.62 6.87 -3.01
C ALA A 125 6.07 8.29 -3.41
N VAL A 126 6.16 9.22 -2.45
CA VAL A 126 6.47 10.63 -2.73
C VAL A 126 7.98 10.89 -2.76
N ALA A 127 8.72 10.33 -1.83
CA ALA A 127 10.13 10.66 -1.62
C ALA A 127 11.06 9.45 -1.56
N GLY A 128 10.64 8.36 -0.90
CA GLY A 128 11.50 7.23 -0.56
C GLY A 128 12.08 6.51 -1.78
N HIS A 129 11.29 6.32 -2.84
CA HIS A 129 11.73 5.64 -4.05
C HIS A 129 12.85 6.38 -4.82
N ARG A 130 13.01 7.70 -4.58
CA ARG A 130 14.05 8.53 -5.22
C ARG A 130 15.35 8.59 -4.43
N VAL A 131 15.37 8.05 -3.22
CA VAL A 131 16.56 8.05 -2.37
C VAL A 131 17.63 7.15 -2.99
N GLY A 132 18.84 7.69 -3.16
CA GLY A 132 19.97 6.97 -3.77
C GLY A 132 20.04 7.00 -5.30
N ILE A 133 18.97 7.31 -6.00
CA ILE A 133 18.90 7.29 -7.48
C ILE A 133 18.51 8.64 -8.09
N LYS A 134 18.66 9.72 -7.32
CA LYS A 134 18.36 11.10 -7.79
C LYS A 134 19.04 11.47 -9.09
N HIS A 135 20.22 10.90 -9.37
CA HIS A 135 20.99 11.14 -10.60
C HIS A 135 20.30 10.55 -11.85
N LEU A 136 19.45 9.51 -11.71
CA LEU A 136 18.73 8.89 -12.83
C LEU A 136 17.48 9.69 -13.23
N TYR A 137 16.93 10.50 -12.32
CA TYR A 137 15.75 11.34 -12.57
C TYR A 137 16.08 12.75 -13.08
N LYS A 138 17.38 13.07 -13.26
CA LYS A 138 17.85 14.40 -13.70
C LYS A 138 18.05 14.53 -15.21
N LYS A 139 17.59 13.54 -15.99
CA LYS A 139 17.62 13.63 -17.47
C LYS A 139 16.28 14.04 -18.03
#